data_6703ebfff2af3e280cd2934308a7f2d2
#
_entry.id   6703ebfff2af3e280cd2934308a7f2d2
#
_cell.length_a   1.000
_cell.length_b   1.000
_cell.length_c   1.000
_cell.angle_alpha   90.00
_cell.angle_beta   90.00
_cell.angle_gamma   90.00
#
_symmetry.space_group_name_H-M   'P 1'
#
loop_
_entity.id
_entity.type
_entity.pdbx_description
1 polymer ?
#
loop_
_entity_poly.entity_id
_entity_poly.type
_entity_poly.pdbx_seq_one_letter_code
_entity_poly.pdbx_strand_id
1 'polypeptide(L)'
;MSFKFCLYSDIHGQIPQLEAVEAEVEKENPDKTVVIGDLVGLGPEPGDIVQRMMDRPWIDVIVGNVDLWVTRKVWETVKPKSPHQEWMFSMMEMTRERLNESQLEWLDKRPF
;
A
#
# COMPACT_ATOMS: atom_id res chain seq x y z
N MET A 1 -10.19 -1.42 -31.75
CA MET A 1 -10.10 -2.04 -30.41
C MET A 1 -9.53 -1.05 -29.41
N SER A 2 -10.11 -0.98 -28.24
CA SER A 2 -9.63 -0.13 -27.16
C SER A 2 -9.06 -0.97 -26.02
N PHE A 3 -8.05 -0.43 -25.35
CA PHE A 3 -7.45 -1.05 -24.19
C PHE A 3 -7.91 -0.28 -22.94
N LYS A 4 -8.43 -0.99 -21.95
CA LYS A 4 -8.98 -0.37 -20.74
C LYS A 4 -8.05 -0.62 -19.55
N PHE A 5 -7.60 0.48 -18.92
CA PHE A 5 -6.85 0.45 -17.67
C PHE A 5 -7.75 0.86 -16.52
N CYS A 6 -7.54 0.25 -15.35
CA CYS A 6 -8.02 0.76 -14.09
C CYS A 6 -6.83 1.12 -13.21
N LEU A 7 -6.89 2.31 -12.62
CA LEU A 7 -5.85 2.82 -11.73
C LEU A 7 -6.48 3.19 -10.39
N TYR A 8 -5.84 2.82 -9.29
CA TYR A 8 -6.27 3.32 -7.98
C TYR A 8 -5.07 3.42 -7.02
N SER A 9 -5.26 4.12 -5.92
CA SER A 9 -4.22 4.38 -4.94
C SER A 9 -4.81 4.67 -3.56
N ASP A 10 -3.94 4.90 -2.57
CA ASP A 10 -4.30 5.44 -1.26
C ASP A 10 -5.26 4.56 -0.45
N ILE A 11 -5.04 3.26 -0.48
CA ILE A 11 -5.83 2.31 0.31
C ILE A 11 -5.51 2.42 1.81
N HIS A 12 -4.25 2.67 2.14
CA HIS A 12 -3.79 2.94 3.50
C HIS A 12 -4.22 1.88 4.53
N GLY A 13 -4.12 0.61 4.17
CA GLY A 13 -4.39 -0.49 5.11
C GLY A 13 -5.86 -0.68 5.47
N GLN A 14 -6.78 -0.22 4.65
CA GLN A 14 -8.23 -0.32 4.92
C GLN A 14 -8.91 -1.33 3.98
N ILE A 15 -9.24 -2.50 4.52
CA ILE A 15 -9.87 -3.57 3.74
C ILE A 15 -11.23 -3.17 3.15
N PRO A 16 -12.15 -2.54 3.91
CA PRO A 16 -13.43 -2.14 3.30
C PRO A 16 -13.28 -1.20 2.11
N GLN A 17 -12.30 -0.30 2.17
CA GLN A 17 -12.00 0.60 1.06
C GLN A 17 -11.48 -0.16 -0.16
N LEU A 18 -10.56 -1.10 0.07
CA LEU A 18 -10.04 -1.93 -1.01
C LEU A 18 -11.15 -2.77 -1.64
N GLU A 19 -11.99 -3.38 -0.85
CA GLU A 19 -13.10 -4.19 -1.36
C GLU A 19 -14.07 -3.37 -2.21
N ALA A 20 -14.37 -2.13 -1.79
CA ALA A 20 -15.24 -1.25 -2.56
C ALA A 20 -14.62 -0.90 -3.92
N VAL A 21 -13.32 -0.61 -3.94
CA VAL A 21 -12.60 -0.31 -5.20
C VAL A 21 -12.54 -1.55 -6.09
N GLU A 22 -12.23 -2.70 -5.52
CA GLU A 22 -12.16 -3.96 -6.28
C GLU A 22 -13.49 -4.29 -6.94
N ALA A 23 -14.62 -4.03 -6.26
CA ALA A 23 -15.94 -4.24 -6.82
C ALA A 23 -16.19 -3.34 -8.04
N GLU A 24 -15.75 -2.09 -7.98
CA GLU A 24 -15.88 -1.18 -9.12
C GLU A 24 -14.98 -1.59 -10.29
N VAL A 25 -13.74 -2.02 -9.99
CA VAL A 25 -12.82 -2.53 -11.00
C VAL A 25 -13.41 -3.75 -11.72
N GLU A 26 -14.01 -4.65 -10.95
CA GLU A 26 -14.64 -5.85 -11.51
C GLU A 26 -15.76 -5.50 -12.51
N LYS A 27 -16.58 -4.51 -12.16
CA LYS A 27 -17.66 -4.04 -13.06
C LYS A 27 -17.11 -3.51 -14.37
N GLU A 28 -15.96 -2.85 -14.34
CA GLU A 28 -15.34 -2.26 -15.51
C GLU A 28 -14.62 -3.29 -16.39
N ASN A 29 -14.29 -4.46 -15.83
CA ASN A 29 -13.59 -5.53 -16.53
C ASN A 29 -12.39 -5.03 -17.34
N PRO A 30 -11.39 -4.41 -16.69
CA PRO A 30 -10.27 -3.80 -17.41
C PRO A 30 -9.33 -4.84 -17.99
N ASP A 31 -8.58 -4.43 -19.02
CA ASP A 31 -7.49 -5.25 -19.55
C ASP A 31 -6.29 -5.27 -18.61
N LYS A 32 -6.09 -4.19 -17.85
CA LYS A 32 -5.00 -4.07 -16.89
C LYS A 32 -5.41 -3.23 -15.69
N THR A 33 -5.01 -3.66 -14.50
CA THR A 33 -5.18 -2.91 -13.26
C THR A 33 -3.81 -2.55 -12.69
N VAL A 34 -3.63 -1.29 -12.33
CA VAL A 34 -2.40 -0.79 -11.72
C VAL A 34 -2.76 -0.07 -10.42
N VAL A 35 -2.08 -0.44 -9.36
CA VAL A 35 -2.21 0.21 -8.05
C VAL A 35 -1.03 1.15 -7.86
N ILE A 36 -1.32 2.43 -7.64
CA ILE A 36 -0.32 3.48 -7.56
C ILE A 36 -0.14 3.91 -6.12
N GLY A 37 0.59 3.09 -5.36
CA GLY A 37 1.12 3.47 -4.07
C GLY A 37 0.17 3.63 -2.90
N ASP A 38 0.79 3.82 -1.74
CA ASP A 38 0.13 4.07 -0.46
C ASP A 38 -0.87 2.98 -0.08
N LEU A 39 -0.42 1.73 -0.17
CA LEU A 39 -1.20 0.57 0.23
C LEU A 39 -1.34 0.51 1.74
N VAL A 40 -0.33 0.92 2.46
CA VAL A 40 -0.24 0.83 3.91
C VAL A 40 -0.08 2.22 4.54
N GLY A 41 -0.07 2.30 5.85
CA GLY A 41 0.22 3.54 6.58
C GLY A 41 -0.76 3.81 7.70
N LEU A 42 -1.95 4.33 7.42
CA LEU A 42 -2.86 4.84 8.43
C LEU A 42 -3.95 3.87 8.85
N GLY A 43 -4.21 2.83 8.07
CA GLY A 43 -5.29 1.89 8.36
C GLY A 43 -4.86 0.72 9.23
N PRO A 44 -5.83 -0.01 9.78
CA PRO A 44 -5.56 -1.07 10.76
C PRO A 44 -5.15 -2.42 10.17
N GLU A 45 -5.22 -2.59 8.85
CA GLU A 45 -5.09 -3.91 8.23
C GLU A 45 -4.04 -3.96 7.11
N PRO A 46 -2.80 -3.47 7.36
CA PRO A 46 -1.80 -3.42 6.29
C PRO A 46 -1.38 -4.81 5.80
N GLY A 47 -1.29 -5.79 6.68
CA GLY A 47 -0.92 -7.15 6.32
C GLY A 47 -1.92 -7.78 5.35
N ASP A 48 -3.21 -7.61 5.60
CA ASP A 48 -4.26 -8.15 4.75
C ASP A 48 -4.25 -7.49 3.37
N ILE A 49 -4.00 -6.17 3.33
CA ILE A 49 -3.88 -5.44 2.06
C ILE A 49 -2.70 -5.97 1.23
N VAL A 50 -1.52 -6.04 1.84
CA VAL A 50 -0.32 -6.50 1.14
C VAL A 50 -0.49 -7.94 0.69
N GLN A 51 -1.03 -8.81 1.56
CA GLN A 51 -1.25 -10.21 1.20
C GLN A 51 -2.21 -10.35 0.01
N ARG A 52 -3.27 -9.57 -0.04
CA ARG A 52 -4.18 -9.58 -1.19
C ARG A 52 -3.48 -9.20 -2.48
N MET A 53 -2.58 -8.21 -2.43
CA MET A 53 -1.82 -7.82 -3.62
C MET A 53 -0.82 -8.91 -4.02
N MET A 54 -0.17 -9.53 -3.06
CA MET A 54 0.74 -10.67 -3.32
C MET A 54 0.01 -11.83 -4.00
N ASP A 55 -1.25 -12.07 -3.62
CA ASP A 55 -2.05 -13.16 -4.15
C ASP A 55 -2.65 -12.84 -5.53
N ARG A 56 -2.45 -11.61 -6.02
CA ARG A 56 -2.99 -11.15 -7.31
C ARG A 56 -1.87 -10.66 -8.23
N PRO A 57 -1.02 -11.59 -8.73
CA PRO A 57 0.15 -11.19 -9.54
C PRO A 57 -0.19 -10.53 -10.87
N TRP A 58 -1.48 -10.60 -11.30
CA TRP A 58 -1.94 -9.91 -12.50
C TRP A 58 -2.16 -8.41 -12.29
N ILE A 59 -2.10 -7.93 -11.04
CA ILE A 59 -2.17 -6.51 -10.73
C ILE A 59 -0.75 -5.97 -10.61
N ASP A 60 -0.44 -4.91 -11.34
CA ASP A 60 0.84 -4.21 -11.20
C ASP A 60 0.75 -3.22 -10.05
N VAL A 61 1.71 -3.30 -9.14
CA VAL A 61 1.76 -2.42 -7.97
C VAL A 61 3.02 -1.58 -8.03
N ILE A 62 2.82 -0.26 -7.91
CA ILE A 62 3.90 0.71 -7.78
C ILE A 62 3.85 1.23 -6.35
N VAL A 63 4.98 1.27 -5.66
CA VAL A 63 4.98 1.74 -4.27
C VAL A 63 4.84 3.25 -4.19
N GLY A 64 4.15 3.71 -3.13
CA GLY A 64 4.06 5.11 -2.79
C GLY A 64 5.07 5.49 -1.71
N ASN A 65 5.08 6.78 -1.36
CA ASN A 65 5.98 7.30 -0.33
C ASN A 65 5.81 6.61 1.01
N VAL A 66 4.58 6.45 1.46
CA VAL A 66 4.31 5.85 2.79
C VAL A 66 4.76 4.42 2.83
N ASP A 67 4.54 3.66 1.75
CA ASP A 67 5.00 2.27 1.65
C ASP A 67 6.51 2.17 1.86
N LEU A 68 7.27 3.02 1.18
CA LEU A 68 8.73 3.04 1.29
C LEU A 68 9.19 3.53 2.67
N TRP A 69 8.51 4.52 3.23
CA TRP A 69 8.85 4.99 4.57
C TRP A 69 8.68 3.90 5.61
N VAL A 70 7.68 3.05 5.45
CA VAL A 70 7.45 1.89 6.33
C VAL A 70 8.54 0.83 6.13
N THR A 71 8.83 0.44 4.89
CA THR A 71 9.83 -0.60 4.63
C THR A 71 11.25 -0.16 4.99
N ARG A 72 11.56 1.11 4.84
CA ARG A 72 12.89 1.67 5.09
C ARG A 72 13.08 2.29 6.46
N LYS A 73 12.07 2.19 7.33
CA LYS A 73 12.13 2.69 8.71
C LYS A 73 12.58 4.15 8.77
N VAL A 74 11.85 5.02 8.10
CA VAL A 74 12.21 6.44 8.01
C VAL A 74 12.41 7.09 9.39
N TRP A 75 11.66 6.63 10.40
CA TRP A 75 11.74 7.16 11.76
C TRP A 75 13.08 6.91 12.45
N GLU A 76 13.90 6.00 11.93
CA GLU A 76 15.24 5.73 12.48
C GLU A 76 16.29 6.69 11.93
N THR A 77 16.05 7.29 10.76
CA THR A 77 17.03 8.12 10.06
C THR A 77 16.67 9.59 9.98
N VAL A 78 15.39 9.92 10.15
CA VAL A 78 14.89 11.29 10.06
C VAL A 78 14.28 11.67 11.41
N LYS A 79 14.71 12.81 11.95
CA LYS A 79 14.10 13.33 13.19
C LYS A 79 12.79 14.02 12.84
N PRO A 80 11.71 13.76 13.59
CA PRO A 80 10.46 14.46 13.38
C PRO A 80 10.63 15.95 13.71
N LYS A 81 10.04 16.80 12.86
CA LYS A 81 10.16 18.25 12.96
C LYS A 81 8.92 18.90 13.59
N SER A 82 7.90 18.12 13.92
CA SER A 82 6.64 18.60 14.47
C SER A 82 5.94 17.48 15.21
N PRO A 83 4.98 17.81 16.11
CA PRO A 83 4.15 16.78 16.74
C PRO A 83 3.38 15.92 15.74
N HIS A 84 2.97 16.50 14.62
CA HIS A 84 2.31 15.76 13.55
C HIS A 84 3.22 14.70 12.93
N GLN A 85 4.48 15.04 12.67
CA GLN A 85 5.46 14.08 12.16
C GLN A 85 5.77 12.99 13.17
N GLU A 86 5.85 13.32 14.46
CA GLU A 86 6.03 12.32 15.52
C GLU A 86 4.88 11.30 15.48
N TRP A 87 3.66 11.79 15.36
CA TRP A 87 2.49 10.93 15.26
C TRP A 87 2.55 10.05 14.02
N MET A 88 2.88 10.62 12.85
CA MET A 88 2.99 9.88 11.60
C MET A 88 4.06 8.78 11.69
N PHE A 89 5.21 9.10 12.26
CA PHE A 89 6.29 8.12 12.39
C PHE A 89 5.88 6.98 13.33
N SER A 90 5.17 7.29 14.41
CA SER A 90 4.64 6.26 15.32
C SER A 90 3.65 5.35 14.60
N MET A 91 2.80 5.91 13.76
CA MET A 91 1.83 5.12 12.98
C MET A 91 2.52 4.22 11.95
N MET A 92 3.58 4.71 11.32
CA MET A 92 4.36 3.92 10.37
C MET A 92 5.07 2.76 11.07
N GLU A 93 5.61 3.00 12.25
CA GLU A 93 6.27 1.97 13.05
C GLU A 93 5.27 0.88 13.44
N MET A 94 4.07 1.27 13.90
CA MET A 94 3.00 0.33 14.20
C MET A 94 2.56 -0.47 12.96
N THR A 95 2.48 0.20 11.83
CA THR A 95 2.16 -0.44 10.56
C THR A 95 3.18 -1.53 10.23
N ARG A 96 4.46 -1.21 10.38
CA ARG A 96 5.53 -2.17 10.10
C ARG A 96 5.43 -3.40 11.01
N GLU A 97 5.08 -3.21 12.28
CA GLU A 97 4.93 -4.31 13.22
C GLU A 97 3.81 -5.27 12.83
N ARG A 98 2.85 -4.81 12.04
CA ARG A 98 1.71 -5.61 11.55
C ARG A 98 1.99 -6.28 10.21
N LEU A 99 3.18 -6.12 9.66
CA LEU A 99 3.61 -6.76 8.42
C LEU A 99 4.64 -7.84 8.75
N ASN A 100 4.54 -9.00 8.11
CA ASN A 100 5.55 -10.03 8.27
C ASN A 100 6.72 -9.78 7.29
N GLU A 101 7.79 -10.57 7.45
CA GLU A 101 8.99 -10.42 6.65
C GLU A 101 8.73 -10.57 5.15
N SER A 102 7.91 -11.54 4.76
CA SER A 102 7.57 -11.76 3.36
C SER A 102 6.82 -10.57 2.76
N GLN A 103 5.90 -10.00 3.51
CA GLN A 103 5.13 -8.84 3.08
C GLN A 103 6.01 -7.60 2.95
N LEU A 104 6.89 -7.36 3.91
CA LEU A 104 7.84 -6.24 3.86
C LEU A 104 8.79 -6.37 2.67
N GLU A 105 9.32 -7.54 2.43
CA GLU A 105 10.21 -7.80 1.31
C GLU A 105 9.51 -7.60 -0.02
N TRP A 106 8.31 -8.14 -0.15
CA TRP A 106 7.52 -7.96 -1.36
C TRP A 106 7.25 -6.49 -1.65
N LEU A 107 6.82 -5.75 -0.62
CA LEU A 107 6.50 -4.32 -0.74
C LEU A 107 7.74 -3.51 -1.14
N ASP A 108 8.88 -3.80 -0.52
CA ASP A 108 10.14 -3.08 -0.79
C ASP A 108 10.65 -3.30 -2.20
N LYS A 109 10.29 -4.41 -2.83
CA LYS A 109 10.72 -4.76 -4.19
C LYS A 109 9.82 -4.21 -5.29
N ARG A 110 8.70 -3.58 -4.95
CA ARG A 110 7.82 -3.02 -5.98
C ARG A 110 8.48 -1.83 -6.66
N PRO A 111 8.19 -1.61 -7.95
CA PRO A 111 8.72 -0.44 -8.67
C PRO A 111 8.27 0.87 -8.01
N PHE A 112 9.10 1.84 -8.20
CA PHE A 112 8.87 3.17 -7.65
C PHE A 112 8.62 4.19 -8.78
#